data_30b99eecfd05b8c7d6d30fb0facba7f8
#
_entry.id   30b99eecfd05b8c7d6d30fb0facba7f8
#
_cell.length_a   1.000
_cell.length_b   1.000
_cell.length_c   1.000
_cell.angle_alpha   90.00
_cell.angle_beta   90.00
_cell.angle_gamma   90.00
#
_symmetry.space_group_name_H-M   'P 1'
#
loop_
_entity.id
_entity.type
_entity.pdbx_description
1 polymer ?
#
loop_
_entity_poly.entity_id
_entity_poly.type
_entity_poly.pdbx_seq_one_letter_code
_entity_poly.pdbx_strand_id
1 'polypeptide(L)'
;MKASSKHKSFSGFLYSFFKLNENNTNIKTELIAGITTYITMAYALLVIPNILKFSGMNASGIIGDGAENLNLLNDPIIASAFTATCLASAFGTLVMALYANLPFALAPAIGLAAFFTYSVCMTLGYSWRQGLAAVFISGILFILITVTSIRQKIIECLPHNIKLAITAGIGLFITLIGLKSGGIVVADPGSLLAFGKLTDPGTVLTIIGTIIIGILIAKKVKGAMLIGIIVTTLIGIPLKVTNISNINLISAPPSMVPTLVAFDFKGLLNHNGTGILGAIFSIVMVVLTFSMVDLFDTIGTLIGTAKKANMLQADGTIKN
;
A
#
# COMPACT_ATOMS: atom_id res chain seq x y z
N MET A 1 29.27 32.09 -38.93
CA MET A 1 27.93 31.97 -38.28
C MET A 1 27.13 30.88 -38.98
N LYS A 2 27.14 29.66 -38.41
CA LYS A 2 26.25 28.57 -38.84
C LYS A 2 25.19 28.40 -37.79
N ALA A 3 23.96 28.79 -38.08
CA ALA A 3 22.79 28.54 -37.25
C ALA A 3 22.57 27.00 -37.16
N SER A 4 22.89 26.42 -36.05
CA SER A 4 22.53 25.04 -35.74
C SER A 4 21.02 24.93 -35.62
N SER A 5 20.37 24.29 -36.60
CA SER A 5 18.99 23.91 -36.54
C SER A 5 18.84 22.93 -35.38
N LYS A 6 18.32 23.40 -34.23
CA LYS A 6 17.87 22.54 -33.14
C LYS A 6 16.70 21.67 -33.64
N HIS A 7 16.98 20.52 -34.23
CA HIS A 7 16.05 19.41 -34.18
C HIS A 7 15.78 19.16 -32.70
N LYS A 8 14.58 19.50 -32.26
CA LYS A 8 14.08 19.09 -30.94
C LYS A 8 13.89 17.57 -31.00
N SER A 9 14.97 16.81 -30.87
CA SER A 9 14.92 15.37 -30.72
C SER A 9 14.11 15.08 -29.46
N PHE A 10 13.25 14.06 -29.46
CA PHE A 10 12.48 13.59 -28.31
C PHE A 10 13.39 13.39 -27.07
N SER A 11 14.62 12.92 -27.31
CA SER A 11 15.64 12.83 -26.24
C SER A 11 15.97 14.19 -25.63
N GLY A 12 16.14 15.24 -26.44
CA GLY A 12 16.42 16.59 -25.96
C GLY A 12 15.29 17.16 -25.09
N PHE A 13 14.04 16.85 -25.43
CA PHE A 13 12.87 17.19 -24.60
C PHE A 13 12.94 16.50 -23.24
N LEU A 14 13.20 15.18 -23.21
CA LEU A 14 13.32 14.41 -21.96
C LEU A 14 14.46 14.94 -21.06
N TYR A 15 15.62 15.25 -21.63
CA TYR A 15 16.73 15.83 -20.89
C TYR A 15 16.40 17.16 -20.24
N SER A 16 15.65 18.02 -20.93
CA SER A 16 15.23 19.32 -20.40
C SER A 16 14.12 19.22 -19.38
N PHE A 17 13.09 18.40 -19.66
CA PHE A 17 11.90 18.27 -18.81
C PHE A 17 12.23 17.65 -17.44
N PHE A 18 12.99 16.55 -17.45
CA PHE A 18 13.38 15.83 -16.22
C PHE A 18 14.71 16.34 -15.61
N LYS A 19 15.27 17.44 -16.11
CA LYS A 19 16.53 18.02 -15.61
C LYS A 19 17.68 17.00 -15.49
N LEU A 20 17.78 16.05 -16.44
CA LEU A 20 18.71 14.92 -16.34
C LEU A 20 20.17 15.36 -16.22
N ASN A 21 20.56 16.43 -16.89
CA ASN A 21 21.93 16.98 -16.79
C ASN A 21 22.21 17.59 -15.41
N GLU A 22 21.23 18.27 -14.80
CA GLU A 22 21.37 18.89 -13.47
C GLU A 22 21.49 17.81 -12.39
N ASN A 23 20.79 16.67 -12.59
CA ASN A 23 20.81 15.52 -11.70
C ASN A 23 21.95 14.53 -12.00
N ASN A 24 22.88 14.87 -12.92
CA ASN A 24 24.02 14.02 -13.33
C ASN A 24 23.59 12.59 -13.73
N THR A 25 22.50 12.45 -14.47
CA THR A 25 21.94 11.17 -14.89
C THR A 25 21.68 11.13 -16.39
N ASN A 26 21.23 9.97 -16.90
CA ASN A 26 20.89 9.79 -18.30
C ASN A 26 19.66 8.87 -18.45
N ILE A 27 19.01 8.88 -19.61
CA ILE A 27 17.80 8.13 -19.89
C ILE A 27 17.94 6.63 -19.56
N LYS A 28 19.08 6.02 -19.88
CA LYS A 28 19.32 4.59 -19.62
C LYS A 28 19.36 4.29 -18.13
N THR A 29 20.03 5.13 -17.35
CA THR A 29 20.11 5.00 -15.89
C THR A 29 18.73 5.17 -15.27
N GLU A 30 17.95 6.16 -15.70
CA GLU A 30 16.60 6.41 -15.21
C GLU A 30 15.64 5.25 -15.52
N LEU A 31 15.70 4.68 -16.72
CA LEU A 31 14.90 3.51 -17.09
C LEU A 31 15.24 2.30 -16.21
N ILE A 32 16.51 2.01 -16.00
CA ILE A 32 16.95 0.91 -15.13
C ILE A 32 16.52 1.16 -13.68
N ALA A 33 16.65 2.40 -13.20
CA ALA A 33 16.19 2.78 -11.87
C ALA A 33 14.68 2.64 -11.71
N GLY A 34 13.91 3.09 -12.70
CA GLY A 34 12.44 2.96 -12.73
C GLY A 34 11.98 1.49 -12.71
N ILE A 35 12.57 0.64 -13.54
CA ILE A 35 12.29 -0.80 -13.53
C ILE A 35 12.65 -1.42 -12.18
N THR A 36 13.81 -1.07 -11.61
CA THR A 36 14.23 -1.58 -10.30
C THR A 36 13.24 -1.15 -9.21
N THR A 37 12.80 0.11 -9.23
CA THR A 37 11.83 0.64 -8.27
C THR A 37 10.48 -0.05 -8.42
N TYR A 38 10.01 -0.24 -9.66
CA TYR A 38 8.78 -0.99 -9.93
C TYR A 38 8.84 -2.43 -9.38
N ILE A 39 9.92 -3.15 -9.66
CA ILE A 39 10.12 -4.52 -9.16
C ILE A 39 10.08 -4.58 -7.64
N THR A 40 10.67 -3.60 -6.95
CA THR A 40 10.66 -3.56 -5.48
C THR A 40 9.29 -3.25 -4.90
N MET A 41 8.42 -2.55 -5.62
CA MET A 41 7.10 -2.12 -5.19
C MET A 41 5.98 -3.09 -5.62
N ALA A 42 6.18 -3.86 -6.71
CA ALA A 42 5.14 -4.64 -7.36
C ALA A 42 4.40 -5.62 -6.43
N TYR A 43 5.06 -6.11 -5.36
CA TYR A 43 4.42 -6.99 -4.39
C TYR A 43 3.23 -6.32 -3.69
N ALA A 44 3.28 -5.00 -3.45
CA ALA A 44 2.21 -4.27 -2.78
C ALA A 44 0.89 -4.32 -3.57
N LEU A 45 0.97 -4.37 -4.91
CA LEU A 45 -0.20 -4.47 -5.78
C LEU A 45 -1.00 -5.76 -5.53
N LEU A 46 -0.35 -6.83 -5.11
CA LEU A 46 -0.98 -8.10 -4.76
C LEU A 46 -1.37 -8.17 -3.27
N VAL A 47 -0.55 -7.61 -2.39
CA VAL A 47 -0.78 -7.65 -0.94
C VAL A 47 -2.03 -6.87 -0.55
N ILE A 48 -2.26 -5.69 -1.14
CA ILE A 48 -3.39 -4.83 -0.79
C ILE A 48 -4.75 -5.51 -1.04
N PRO A 49 -5.07 -6.03 -2.24
CA PRO A 49 -6.33 -6.75 -2.45
C PRO A 49 -6.47 -7.98 -1.56
N ASN A 50 -5.37 -8.67 -1.26
CA ASN A 50 -5.37 -9.80 -0.34
C ASN A 50 -5.67 -9.40 1.12
N ILE A 51 -5.34 -8.20 1.55
CA ILE A 51 -5.76 -7.67 2.85
C ILE A 51 -7.24 -7.25 2.78
N LEU A 52 -7.63 -6.54 1.73
CA LEU A 52 -9.00 -6.03 1.58
C LEU A 52 -10.06 -7.14 1.50
N LYS A 53 -9.74 -8.34 1.00
CA LYS A 53 -10.70 -9.44 0.94
C LYS A 53 -11.28 -9.81 2.32
N PHE A 54 -10.51 -9.65 3.40
CA PHE A 54 -10.95 -9.93 4.77
C PHE A 54 -11.95 -8.91 5.32
N SER A 55 -12.10 -7.74 4.68
CA SER A 55 -13.11 -6.73 5.05
C SER A 55 -14.52 -7.06 4.55
N GLY A 56 -14.73 -8.21 3.91
CA GLY A 56 -15.96 -8.52 3.18
C GLY A 56 -15.96 -7.95 1.75
N MET A 57 -14.84 -7.38 1.27
CA MET A 57 -14.67 -6.92 -0.11
C MET A 57 -14.39 -8.11 -1.03
N ASN A 58 -15.35 -9.00 -1.11
CA ASN A 58 -15.37 -10.22 -1.93
C ASN A 58 -16.80 -10.51 -2.38
N ALA A 59 -16.97 -11.35 -3.39
CA ALA A 59 -18.28 -11.66 -3.99
C ALA A 59 -19.25 -12.33 -3.00
N SER A 60 -18.71 -13.06 -2.03
CA SER A 60 -19.51 -13.77 -1.01
C SER A 60 -19.82 -12.89 0.21
N GLY A 61 -19.26 -11.70 0.34
CA GLY A 61 -19.43 -10.83 1.51
C GLY A 61 -18.85 -11.41 2.80
N ILE A 62 -17.94 -12.39 2.72
CA ILE A 62 -17.37 -13.07 3.87
C ILE A 62 -16.33 -12.18 4.53
N ILE A 63 -16.46 -11.97 5.85
CA ILE A 63 -15.55 -11.13 6.66
C ILE A 63 -14.62 -12.03 7.49
N GLY A 64 -13.39 -11.59 7.67
CA GLY A 64 -12.39 -12.25 8.52
C GLY A 64 -11.86 -13.56 7.93
N ASP A 65 -11.49 -14.47 8.80
CA ASP A 65 -10.72 -15.67 8.44
C ASP A 65 -11.44 -16.61 7.45
N GLY A 66 -12.79 -16.52 7.37
CA GLY A 66 -13.55 -17.25 6.35
C GLY A 66 -13.23 -16.86 4.91
N ALA A 67 -12.64 -15.68 4.68
CA ALA A 67 -12.22 -15.22 3.36
C ALA A 67 -10.82 -15.73 2.94
N GLU A 68 -10.15 -16.53 3.76
CA GLU A 68 -8.76 -16.97 3.51
C GLU A 68 -8.59 -17.70 2.18
N ASN A 69 -9.53 -18.60 1.86
CA ASN A 69 -9.50 -19.42 0.64
C ASN A 69 -9.95 -18.66 -0.62
N LEU A 70 -10.45 -17.44 -0.49
CA LEU A 70 -10.80 -16.61 -1.63
C LEU A 70 -9.53 -16.05 -2.27
N ASN A 71 -9.49 -16.08 -3.59
CA ASN A 71 -8.33 -15.60 -4.33
C ASN A 71 -8.74 -14.63 -5.44
N LEU A 72 -7.76 -13.86 -5.89
CA LEU A 72 -7.90 -12.83 -6.89
C LEU A 72 -8.38 -13.34 -8.27
N LEU A 73 -8.10 -14.60 -8.60
CA LEU A 73 -8.44 -15.17 -9.91
C LEU A 73 -9.93 -15.58 -9.99
N ASN A 74 -10.51 -15.96 -8.85
CA ASN A 74 -11.87 -16.54 -8.81
C ASN A 74 -12.92 -15.56 -8.27
N ASP A 75 -12.51 -14.42 -7.71
CA ASP A 75 -13.41 -13.44 -7.13
C ASP A 75 -13.36 -12.10 -7.89
N PRO A 76 -14.47 -11.69 -8.54
CA PRO A 76 -14.50 -10.48 -9.37
C PRO A 76 -14.33 -9.19 -8.56
N ILE A 77 -14.69 -9.17 -7.27
CA ILE A 77 -14.54 -7.98 -6.42
C ILE A 77 -13.08 -7.83 -6.00
N ILE A 78 -12.44 -8.94 -5.59
CA ILE A 78 -11.00 -8.93 -5.25
C ILE A 78 -10.17 -8.56 -6.49
N ALA A 79 -10.51 -9.13 -7.64
CA ALA A 79 -9.87 -8.80 -8.91
C ALA A 79 -10.06 -7.33 -9.32
N SER A 80 -11.26 -6.78 -9.09
CA SER A 80 -11.55 -5.36 -9.29
C SER A 80 -10.71 -4.46 -8.39
N ALA A 81 -10.55 -4.82 -7.11
CA ALA A 81 -9.70 -4.11 -6.16
C ALA A 81 -8.22 -4.13 -6.58
N PHE A 82 -7.74 -5.24 -7.16
CA PHE A 82 -6.40 -5.33 -7.75
C PHE A 82 -6.22 -4.34 -8.90
N THR A 83 -7.15 -4.31 -9.85
CA THR A 83 -7.09 -3.37 -10.98
C THR A 83 -7.14 -1.93 -10.51
N ALA A 84 -8.00 -1.60 -9.54
CA ALA A 84 -8.07 -0.28 -8.92
C ALA A 84 -6.74 0.12 -8.25
N THR A 85 -6.11 -0.81 -7.54
CA THR A 85 -4.79 -0.61 -6.90
C THR A 85 -3.71 -0.33 -7.94
N CYS A 86 -3.68 -1.08 -9.05
CA CYS A 86 -2.74 -0.86 -10.15
C CYS A 86 -2.92 0.51 -10.80
N LEU A 87 -4.17 0.90 -11.11
CA LEU A 87 -4.46 2.19 -11.75
C LEU A 87 -4.17 3.36 -10.81
N ALA A 88 -4.52 3.27 -9.53
CA ALA A 88 -4.21 4.29 -8.54
C ALA A 88 -2.69 4.48 -8.38
N SER A 89 -1.93 3.38 -8.34
CA SER A 89 -0.46 3.41 -8.27
C SER A 89 0.16 4.03 -9.52
N ALA A 90 -0.34 3.67 -10.70
CA ALA A 90 0.12 4.23 -11.97
C ALA A 90 -0.17 5.73 -12.05
N PHE A 91 -1.40 6.14 -11.71
CA PHE A 91 -1.79 7.55 -11.72
C PHE A 91 -0.96 8.37 -10.71
N GLY A 92 -0.85 7.91 -9.47
CA GLY A 92 -0.06 8.59 -8.43
C GLY A 92 1.41 8.72 -8.83
N THR A 93 2.00 7.66 -9.38
CA THR A 93 3.39 7.68 -9.87
C THR A 93 3.58 8.63 -11.05
N LEU A 94 2.62 8.69 -11.98
CA LEU A 94 2.65 9.66 -13.09
C LEU A 94 2.58 11.10 -12.59
N VAL A 95 1.70 11.40 -11.64
CA VAL A 95 1.62 12.74 -11.02
C VAL A 95 2.93 13.10 -10.33
N MET A 96 3.52 12.16 -9.58
CA MET A 96 4.82 12.37 -8.93
C MET A 96 5.93 12.64 -9.95
N ALA A 97 5.98 11.89 -11.03
CA ALA A 97 6.99 12.05 -12.07
C ALA A 97 6.82 13.31 -12.91
N LEU A 98 5.58 13.63 -13.33
CA LEU A 98 5.33 14.69 -14.30
C LEU A 98 5.10 16.06 -13.65
N TYR A 99 4.47 16.09 -12.48
CA TYR A 99 4.15 17.34 -11.77
C TYR A 99 5.21 17.68 -10.71
N ALA A 100 5.55 16.72 -9.84
CA ALA A 100 6.55 16.95 -8.79
C ALA A 100 7.98 16.78 -9.29
N ASN A 101 8.19 16.17 -10.46
CA ASN A 101 9.50 15.86 -11.04
C ASN A 101 10.44 15.07 -10.09
N LEU A 102 9.84 14.14 -9.32
CA LEU A 102 10.55 13.32 -8.35
C LEU A 102 10.54 11.84 -8.78
N PRO A 103 11.66 11.12 -8.63
CA PRO A 103 11.82 9.74 -9.07
C PRO A 103 11.27 8.73 -8.05
N PHE A 104 10.08 8.99 -7.49
CA PHE A 104 9.45 8.11 -6.52
C PHE A 104 8.25 7.40 -7.13
N ALA A 105 8.23 6.07 -7.04
CA ALA A 105 7.04 5.29 -7.36
C ALA A 105 6.10 5.26 -6.15
N LEU A 106 4.81 5.39 -6.42
CA LEU A 106 3.76 5.41 -5.41
C LEU A 106 2.88 4.16 -5.49
N ALA A 107 2.56 3.61 -4.34
CA ALA A 107 1.53 2.58 -4.17
C ALA A 107 0.65 2.95 -2.97
N PRO A 108 -0.61 2.48 -2.91
CA PRO A 108 -1.43 2.65 -1.73
C PRO A 108 -0.76 2.05 -0.49
N ALA A 109 -0.94 2.70 0.66
CA ALA A 109 -0.30 2.28 1.90
C ALA A 109 -0.89 0.98 2.44
N ILE A 110 -0.04 -0.05 2.65
CA ILE A 110 -0.45 -1.35 3.22
C ILE A 110 -1.02 -1.15 4.62
N GLY A 111 -0.45 -0.24 5.43
CA GLY A 111 -0.94 0.09 6.77
C GLY A 111 -2.37 0.64 6.77
N LEU A 112 -2.72 1.49 5.81
CA LEU A 112 -4.08 2.00 5.64
C LEU A 112 -5.06 0.90 5.20
N ALA A 113 -4.66 0.02 4.28
CA ALA A 113 -5.47 -1.13 3.88
C ALA A 113 -5.74 -2.08 5.05
N ALA A 114 -4.73 -2.30 5.90
CA ALA A 114 -4.84 -3.10 7.10
C ALA A 114 -5.76 -2.43 8.15
N PHE A 115 -5.60 -1.13 8.41
CA PHE A 115 -6.49 -0.37 9.30
C PHE A 115 -7.94 -0.39 8.79
N PHE A 116 -8.15 -0.18 7.50
CA PHE A 116 -9.45 -0.32 6.86
C PHE A 116 -10.09 -1.69 7.15
N THR A 117 -9.36 -2.76 6.88
CA THR A 117 -9.87 -4.11 6.99
C THR A 117 -10.11 -4.52 8.44
N TYR A 118 -9.09 -4.43 9.26
CA TYR A 118 -9.14 -5.03 10.62
C TYR A 118 -9.81 -4.10 11.63
N SER A 119 -9.53 -2.80 11.57
CA SER A 119 -10.12 -1.87 12.54
C SER A 119 -11.51 -1.39 12.09
N VAL A 120 -11.63 -0.86 10.87
CA VAL A 120 -12.89 -0.24 10.44
C VAL A 120 -13.94 -1.29 10.10
N CYS A 121 -13.60 -2.30 9.28
CA CYS A 121 -14.61 -3.28 8.85
C CYS A 121 -14.81 -4.39 9.89
N MET A 122 -13.75 -4.99 10.42
CA MET A 122 -13.90 -6.14 11.32
C MET A 122 -14.22 -5.73 12.77
N THR A 123 -13.55 -4.70 13.31
CA THR A 123 -13.74 -4.32 14.72
C THR A 123 -14.91 -3.37 14.91
N LEU A 124 -14.98 -2.28 14.10
CA LEU A 124 -16.06 -1.31 14.20
C LEU A 124 -17.33 -1.73 13.46
N GLY A 125 -17.31 -2.79 12.66
CA GLY A 125 -18.46 -3.38 12.01
C GLY A 125 -18.97 -2.63 10.77
N TYR A 126 -18.21 -1.70 10.22
CA TYR A 126 -18.60 -1.03 8.99
C TYR A 126 -18.51 -1.98 7.79
N SER A 127 -19.49 -1.93 6.89
CA SER A 127 -19.34 -2.59 5.61
C SER A 127 -18.19 -1.97 4.81
N TRP A 128 -17.57 -2.73 3.92
CA TRP A 128 -16.49 -2.20 3.08
C TRP A 128 -16.92 -0.99 2.22
N ARG A 129 -18.19 -0.90 1.83
CA ARG A 129 -18.75 0.24 1.08
C ARG A 129 -18.85 1.49 1.93
N GLN A 130 -19.24 1.34 3.19
CA GLN A 130 -19.24 2.44 4.19
C GLN A 130 -17.81 2.87 4.50
N GLY A 131 -16.93 1.91 4.69
CA GLY A 131 -15.49 2.18 4.87
C GLY A 131 -14.88 2.94 3.69
N LEU A 132 -15.20 2.57 2.43
CA LEU A 132 -14.76 3.31 1.25
C LEU A 132 -15.31 4.75 1.22
N ALA A 133 -16.56 4.96 1.65
CA ALA A 133 -17.12 6.30 1.76
C ALA A 133 -16.35 7.15 2.81
N ALA A 134 -15.98 6.56 3.95
CA ALA A 134 -15.18 7.23 4.97
C ALA A 134 -13.76 7.55 4.46
N VAL A 135 -13.11 6.64 3.74
CA VAL A 135 -11.79 6.86 3.10
C VAL A 135 -11.87 7.99 2.06
N PHE A 136 -12.95 8.04 1.27
CA PHE A 136 -13.14 9.10 0.29
C PHE A 136 -13.26 10.48 0.96
N ILE A 137 -14.06 10.58 2.04
CA ILE A 137 -14.17 11.82 2.82
C ILE A 137 -12.81 12.19 3.42
N SER A 138 -12.07 11.22 3.96
CA SER A 138 -10.72 11.42 4.50
C SER A 138 -9.75 11.95 3.44
N GLY A 139 -9.80 11.42 2.22
CA GLY A 139 -8.97 11.89 1.10
C GLY A 139 -9.25 13.35 0.74
N ILE A 140 -10.53 13.76 0.70
CA ILE A 140 -10.91 15.16 0.48
C ILE A 140 -10.39 16.04 1.61
N LEU A 141 -10.58 15.62 2.86
CA LEU A 141 -10.07 16.33 4.03
C LEU A 141 -8.54 16.48 3.99
N PHE A 142 -7.84 15.41 3.60
CA PHE A 142 -6.37 15.43 3.46
C PHE A 142 -5.91 16.45 2.40
N ILE A 143 -6.59 16.53 1.27
CA ILE A 143 -6.30 17.53 0.22
C ILE A 143 -6.51 18.95 0.78
N LEU A 144 -7.62 19.20 1.47
CA LEU A 144 -7.92 20.49 2.07
C LEU A 144 -6.86 20.89 3.13
N ILE A 145 -6.47 19.97 4.00
CA ILE A 145 -5.42 20.19 5.01
C ILE A 145 -4.08 20.49 4.33
N THR A 146 -3.78 19.81 3.23
CA THR A 146 -2.51 19.99 2.50
C THR A 146 -2.45 21.34 1.80
N VAL A 147 -3.53 21.78 1.15
CA VAL A 147 -3.60 23.06 0.44
C VAL A 147 -3.57 24.26 1.42
N THR A 148 -4.14 24.09 2.61
CA THR A 148 -4.23 25.19 3.61
C THR A 148 -3.00 25.33 4.51
N SER A 149 -1.91 24.61 4.26
CA SER A 149 -0.69 24.59 5.10
C SER A 149 -0.93 24.17 6.56
N ILE A 150 -2.13 23.74 6.93
CA ILE A 150 -2.46 23.20 8.25
C ILE A 150 -1.65 21.95 8.53
N ARG A 151 -1.40 21.15 7.48
CA ARG A 151 -0.55 19.97 7.53
C ARG A 151 0.81 20.25 8.17
N GLN A 152 1.49 21.33 7.75
CA GLN A 152 2.80 21.67 8.30
C GLN A 152 2.71 22.01 9.80
N LYS A 153 1.70 22.78 10.21
CA LYS A 153 1.46 23.10 11.62
C LYS A 153 1.21 21.86 12.47
N ILE A 154 0.39 20.91 11.98
CA ILE A 154 0.14 19.63 12.67
C ILE A 154 1.45 18.86 12.87
N ILE A 155 2.29 18.80 11.83
CA ILE A 155 3.59 18.11 11.90
C ILE A 155 4.52 18.76 12.90
N GLU A 156 4.58 20.09 12.92
CA GLU A 156 5.43 20.87 13.83
C GLU A 156 4.98 20.75 15.29
N CYS A 157 3.67 20.66 15.54
CA CYS A 157 3.12 20.50 16.89
C CYS A 157 3.44 19.13 17.52
N LEU A 158 3.79 18.11 16.72
CA LEU A 158 4.04 16.77 17.23
C LEU A 158 5.50 16.59 17.64
N PRO A 159 5.78 16.18 18.89
CA PRO A 159 7.11 15.81 19.33
C PRO A 159 7.75 14.72 18.44
N HIS A 160 9.05 14.84 18.20
CA HIS A 160 9.78 13.89 17.35
C HIS A 160 9.61 12.43 17.79
N ASN A 161 9.59 12.18 19.09
CA ASN A 161 9.43 10.84 19.65
C ASN A 161 8.06 10.22 19.31
N ILE A 162 6.99 11.03 19.26
CA ILE A 162 5.67 10.54 18.87
C ILE A 162 5.66 10.14 17.39
N LYS A 163 6.29 10.91 16.51
CA LYS A 163 6.41 10.57 15.08
C LYS A 163 7.12 9.23 14.87
N LEU A 164 8.21 8.99 15.61
CA LEU A 164 8.93 7.71 15.57
C LEU A 164 8.09 6.57 16.13
N ALA A 165 7.38 6.79 17.24
CA ALA A 165 6.52 5.78 17.87
C ALA A 165 5.37 5.34 16.95
N ILE A 166 4.74 6.27 16.24
CA ILE A 166 3.68 5.97 15.27
C ILE A 166 4.22 5.08 14.15
N THR A 167 5.36 5.44 13.56
CA THR A 167 5.99 4.64 12.48
C THR A 167 6.35 3.23 12.97
N ALA A 168 6.91 3.12 14.17
CA ALA A 168 7.22 1.82 14.78
C ALA A 168 5.95 1.01 15.06
N GLY A 169 4.89 1.65 15.58
CA GLY A 169 3.60 1.03 15.85
C GLY A 169 2.94 0.47 14.59
N ILE A 170 2.94 1.22 13.49
CA ILE A 170 2.44 0.76 12.18
C ILE A 170 3.25 -0.46 11.71
N GLY A 171 4.58 -0.43 11.84
CA GLY A 171 5.43 -1.55 11.47
C GLY A 171 5.14 -2.82 12.29
N LEU A 172 4.96 -2.69 13.61
CA LEU A 172 4.58 -3.80 14.49
C LEU A 172 3.18 -4.35 14.16
N PHE A 173 2.23 -3.47 13.87
CA PHE A 173 0.87 -3.86 13.46
C PHE A 173 0.88 -4.69 12.17
N ILE A 174 1.60 -4.23 11.13
CA ILE A 174 1.74 -4.98 9.87
C ILE A 174 2.46 -6.32 10.12
N THR A 175 3.47 -6.33 10.98
CA THR A 175 4.18 -7.56 11.36
C THR A 175 3.23 -8.58 12.00
N LEU A 176 2.40 -8.15 12.94
CA LEU A 176 1.41 -9.02 13.59
C LEU A 176 0.41 -9.60 12.57
N ILE A 177 -0.07 -8.78 11.64
CA ILE A 177 -0.94 -9.23 10.55
C ILE A 177 -0.23 -10.27 9.68
N GLY A 178 1.03 -10.03 9.33
CA GLY A 178 1.83 -10.98 8.56
C GLY A 178 2.03 -12.31 9.28
N LEU A 179 2.32 -12.28 10.59
CA LEU A 179 2.44 -13.49 11.42
C LEU A 179 1.11 -14.26 11.53
N LYS A 180 -0.01 -13.54 11.65
CA LYS A 180 -1.35 -14.15 11.66
C LYS A 180 -1.67 -14.78 10.30
N SER A 181 -1.49 -14.06 9.20
CA SER A 181 -1.76 -14.57 7.86
C SER A 181 -0.86 -15.75 7.48
N GLY A 182 0.35 -15.79 8.04
CA GLY A 182 1.30 -16.91 7.86
C GLY A 182 1.06 -18.09 8.78
N GLY A 183 0.02 -18.06 9.63
CA GLY A 183 -0.29 -19.14 10.56
C GLY A 183 0.71 -19.32 11.72
N ILE A 184 1.67 -18.39 11.91
CA ILE A 184 2.63 -18.42 13.00
C ILE A 184 1.98 -18.02 14.33
N VAL A 185 1.08 -17.02 14.26
CA VAL A 185 0.27 -16.56 15.39
C VAL A 185 -1.20 -16.80 15.07
N VAL A 186 -1.92 -17.39 16.02
CA VAL A 186 -3.36 -17.65 15.93
C VAL A 186 -4.10 -17.03 17.11
N ALA A 187 -5.40 -16.77 16.92
CA ALA A 187 -6.24 -16.31 18.01
C ALA A 187 -6.45 -17.44 19.03
N ASP A 188 -6.36 -17.13 20.31
CA ASP A 188 -6.64 -18.05 21.42
C ASP A 188 -7.58 -17.40 22.42
N PRO A 189 -8.69 -18.05 22.80
CA PRO A 189 -9.65 -17.47 23.73
C PRO A 189 -9.09 -17.17 25.13
N GLY A 190 -8.05 -17.91 25.55
CA GLY A 190 -7.47 -17.75 26.88
C GLY A 190 -6.38 -16.70 26.96
N SER A 191 -5.44 -16.70 26.00
CA SER A 191 -4.27 -15.82 25.98
C SER A 191 -4.32 -14.73 24.91
N LEU A 192 -5.43 -14.59 24.18
CA LEU A 192 -5.66 -13.73 23.01
C LEU A 192 -4.82 -14.14 21.79
N LEU A 193 -3.58 -14.51 21.97
CA LEU A 193 -2.66 -14.94 20.91
C LEU A 193 -1.90 -16.19 21.38
N ALA A 194 -1.79 -17.18 20.48
CA ALA A 194 -1.00 -18.38 20.68
C ALA A 194 -0.13 -18.67 19.46
N PHE A 195 0.86 -19.53 19.61
CA PHE A 195 1.57 -20.08 18.45
C PHE A 195 0.66 -21.05 17.69
N GLY A 196 0.62 -20.87 16.38
CA GLY A 196 -0.05 -21.80 15.48
C GLY A 196 0.70 -23.13 15.36
N LYS A 197 0.19 -24.00 14.51
CA LYS A 197 0.83 -25.29 14.23
C LYS A 197 2.09 -25.07 13.36
N LEU A 198 3.26 -25.01 14.03
CA LEU A 198 4.55 -24.81 13.35
C LEU A 198 4.95 -25.96 12.41
N THR A 199 4.22 -27.08 12.46
CA THR A 199 4.42 -28.22 11.55
C THR A 199 3.55 -28.15 10.29
N ASP A 200 2.64 -27.17 10.22
CA ASP A 200 1.82 -26.95 9.02
C ASP A 200 2.68 -26.48 7.86
N PRO A 201 2.55 -27.08 6.65
CA PRO A 201 3.37 -26.72 5.50
C PRO A 201 3.32 -25.23 5.13
N GLY A 202 2.15 -24.58 5.30
CA GLY A 202 1.99 -23.15 5.04
C GLY A 202 2.78 -22.30 6.02
N THR A 203 2.73 -22.65 7.32
CA THR A 203 3.47 -21.95 8.37
C THR A 203 4.98 -22.13 8.22
N VAL A 204 5.44 -23.35 7.93
CA VAL A 204 6.86 -23.63 7.64
C VAL A 204 7.33 -22.81 6.43
N LEU A 205 6.54 -22.78 5.37
CA LEU A 205 6.85 -22.02 4.16
C LEU A 205 6.96 -20.51 4.45
N THR A 206 6.09 -19.98 5.30
CA THR A 206 6.12 -18.57 5.72
C THR A 206 7.41 -18.25 6.50
N ILE A 207 7.81 -19.12 7.41
CA ILE A 207 9.07 -18.95 8.17
C ILE A 207 10.28 -18.97 7.24
N ILE A 208 10.34 -19.96 6.34
CA ILE A 208 11.43 -20.10 5.35
C ILE A 208 11.47 -18.84 4.46
N GLY A 209 10.32 -18.41 3.93
CA GLY A 209 10.22 -17.22 3.08
C GLY A 209 10.69 -15.96 3.80
N THR A 210 10.30 -15.77 5.06
CA THR A 210 10.72 -14.63 5.88
C THR A 210 12.24 -14.63 6.07
N ILE A 211 12.84 -15.78 6.36
CA ILE A 211 14.30 -15.92 6.51
C ILE A 211 15.01 -15.61 5.19
N ILE A 212 14.52 -16.14 4.08
CA ILE A 212 15.10 -15.88 2.73
C ILE A 212 15.07 -14.39 2.44
N ILE A 213 13.92 -13.72 2.63
CA ILE A 213 13.78 -12.28 2.41
C ILE A 213 14.74 -11.52 3.33
N GLY A 214 14.82 -11.90 4.60
CA GLY A 214 15.74 -11.27 5.56
C GLY A 214 17.21 -11.37 5.14
N ILE A 215 17.64 -12.53 4.65
CA ILE A 215 19.00 -12.73 4.12
C ILE A 215 19.25 -11.87 2.87
N LEU A 216 18.29 -11.81 1.94
CA LEU A 216 18.40 -11.02 0.73
C LEU A 216 18.48 -9.51 1.04
N ILE A 217 17.71 -9.02 2.02
CA ILE A 217 17.76 -7.64 2.49
C ILE A 217 19.12 -7.34 3.15
N ALA A 218 19.60 -8.24 4.03
CA ALA A 218 20.89 -8.10 4.68
C ALA A 218 22.05 -8.03 3.66
N LYS A 219 21.95 -8.79 2.58
CA LYS A 219 22.90 -8.76 1.45
C LYS A 219 22.67 -7.58 0.49
N LYS A 220 21.73 -6.68 0.78
CA LYS A 220 21.40 -5.49 -0.05
C LYS A 220 21.04 -5.84 -1.50
N VAL A 221 20.42 -7.00 -1.72
CA VAL A 221 19.96 -7.42 -3.06
C VAL A 221 18.80 -6.54 -3.50
N LYS A 222 18.93 -5.93 -4.70
CA LYS A 222 17.84 -5.14 -5.29
C LYS A 222 16.65 -6.04 -5.62
N GLY A 223 15.46 -5.64 -5.20
CA GLY A 223 14.24 -6.45 -5.40
C GLY A 223 14.13 -7.67 -4.46
N ALA A 224 14.83 -7.66 -3.31
CA ALA A 224 14.84 -8.76 -2.33
C ALA A 224 13.44 -9.29 -1.99
N MET A 225 12.45 -8.40 -1.82
CA MET A 225 11.06 -8.78 -1.54
C MET A 225 10.47 -9.62 -2.67
N LEU A 226 10.53 -9.14 -3.92
CA LEU A 226 9.95 -9.87 -5.06
C LEU A 226 10.68 -11.20 -5.31
N ILE A 227 12.02 -11.19 -5.25
CA ILE A 227 12.82 -12.41 -5.38
C ILE A 227 12.44 -13.41 -4.29
N GLY A 228 12.30 -12.97 -3.04
CA GLY A 228 11.89 -13.80 -1.93
C GLY A 228 10.50 -14.40 -2.14
N ILE A 229 9.53 -13.62 -2.60
CA ILE A 229 8.18 -14.09 -2.92
C ILE A 229 8.23 -15.17 -4.01
N ILE A 230 8.96 -14.94 -5.11
CA ILE A 230 9.10 -15.91 -6.21
C ILE A 230 9.73 -17.20 -5.70
N VAL A 231 10.84 -17.13 -4.97
CA VAL A 231 11.53 -18.31 -4.43
C VAL A 231 10.63 -19.07 -3.47
N THR A 232 9.94 -18.38 -2.57
CA THR A 232 8.99 -19.01 -1.62
C THR A 232 7.83 -19.66 -2.35
N THR A 233 7.29 -19.03 -3.40
CA THR A 233 6.24 -19.60 -4.24
C THR A 233 6.71 -20.90 -4.92
N LEU A 234 7.93 -20.90 -5.48
CA LEU A 234 8.51 -22.09 -6.11
C LEU A 234 8.71 -23.24 -5.11
N ILE A 235 9.13 -22.94 -3.88
CA ILE A 235 9.25 -23.93 -2.80
C ILE A 235 7.87 -24.44 -2.38
N GLY A 236 6.85 -23.59 -2.41
CA GLY A 236 5.47 -23.93 -2.05
C GLY A 236 4.78 -24.90 -3.00
N ILE A 237 5.24 -25.01 -4.26
CA ILE A 237 4.69 -25.96 -5.25
C ILE A 237 4.86 -27.42 -4.81
N PRO A 238 6.07 -27.92 -4.53
CA PRO A 238 6.27 -29.29 -4.09
C PRO A 238 5.64 -29.57 -2.71
N LEU A 239 5.52 -28.56 -1.86
CA LEU A 239 4.84 -28.66 -0.57
C LEU A 239 3.31 -28.66 -0.66
N LYS A 240 2.75 -28.55 -1.89
CA LYS A 240 1.30 -28.48 -2.17
C LYS A 240 0.59 -27.31 -1.46
N VAL A 241 1.32 -26.31 -1.01
CA VAL A 241 0.80 -25.06 -0.46
C VAL A 241 0.41 -24.11 -1.60
N THR A 242 1.21 -24.08 -2.66
CA THR A 242 0.94 -23.26 -3.85
C THR A 242 0.28 -24.11 -4.93
N ASN A 243 -0.96 -23.79 -5.27
CA ASN A 243 -1.71 -24.44 -6.34
C ASN A 243 -1.51 -23.71 -7.65
N ILE A 244 -0.99 -24.40 -8.67
CA ILE A 244 -0.72 -23.87 -10.02
C ILE A 244 -1.65 -24.41 -11.10
N SER A 245 -2.68 -25.20 -10.72
CA SER A 245 -3.49 -25.96 -11.68
C SER A 245 -4.30 -25.10 -12.65
N ASN A 246 -4.55 -23.82 -12.34
CA ASN A 246 -5.39 -22.90 -13.13
C ASN A 246 -4.71 -21.54 -13.39
N ILE A 247 -3.40 -21.53 -13.62
CA ILE A 247 -2.68 -20.28 -13.87
C ILE A 247 -2.77 -19.91 -15.34
N ASN A 248 -3.49 -18.83 -15.64
CA ASN A 248 -3.36 -18.12 -16.90
C ASN A 248 -2.22 -17.09 -16.77
N LEU A 249 -1.08 -17.35 -17.40
CA LEU A 249 0.09 -16.46 -17.35
C LEU A 249 -0.19 -15.08 -17.94
N ILE A 250 -1.11 -14.98 -18.88
CA ILE A 250 -1.53 -13.72 -19.51
C ILE A 250 -3.06 -13.71 -19.56
N SER A 251 -3.67 -12.73 -18.93
CA SER A 251 -5.12 -12.48 -18.99
C SER A 251 -5.38 -11.01 -19.17
N ALA A 252 -6.54 -10.66 -19.72
CA ALA A 252 -6.99 -9.27 -19.73
C ALA A 252 -7.14 -8.74 -18.30
N PRO A 253 -6.85 -7.45 -18.05
CA PRO A 253 -7.05 -6.88 -16.73
C PRO A 253 -8.51 -7.02 -16.30
N PRO A 254 -8.78 -7.44 -15.05
CA PRO A 254 -10.13 -7.58 -14.54
C PRO A 254 -10.92 -6.27 -14.58
N SER A 255 -12.23 -6.38 -14.72
CA SER A 255 -13.12 -5.20 -14.73
C SER A 255 -13.11 -4.49 -13.36
N MET A 256 -13.02 -3.17 -13.37
CA MET A 256 -13.08 -2.32 -12.17
C MET A 256 -14.52 -1.98 -11.75
N VAL A 257 -15.51 -2.29 -12.58
CA VAL A 257 -16.92 -1.93 -12.37
C VAL A 257 -17.47 -2.35 -11.00
N PRO A 258 -17.16 -3.55 -10.44
CA PRO A 258 -17.72 -3.96 -9.16
C PRO A 258 -17.36 -3.07 -7.96
N THR A 259 -16.22 -2.40 -8.02
CA THR A 259 -15.74 -1.53 -6.92
C THR A 259 -15.75 -0.04 -7.29
N LEU A 260 -16.03 0.29 -8.55
CA LEU A 260 -16.04 1.67 -9.01
C LEU A 260 -17.20 2.45 -8.36
N VAL A 261 -16.86 3.52 -7.65
CA VAL A 261 -17.84 4.40 -6.97
C VAL A 261 -18.79 3.63 -6.03
N ALA A 262 -18.36 2.50 -5.49
CA ALA A 262 -19.16 1.66 -4.60
C ALA A 262 -19.25 2.25 -3.17
N PHE A 263 -19.62 3.53 -3.06
CA PHE A 263 -19.75 4.23 -1.78
C PHE A 263 -21.16 4.10 -1.20
N ASP A 264 -21.25 3.80 0.09
CA ASP A 264 -22.50 3.83 0.84
C ASP A 264 -22.47 4.92 1.92
N PHE A 265 -22.73 6.15 1.50
CA PHE A 265 -22.83 7.31 2.41
C PHE A 265 -24.07 7.24 3.31
N LYS A 266 -25.18 6.65 2.84
CA LYS A 266 -26.41 6.53 3.63
C LYS A 266 -26.23 5.52 4.78
N GLY A 267 -25.64 4.37 4.48
CA GLY A 267 -25.33 3.37 5.50
C GLY A 267 -24.29 3.87 6.49
N LEU A 268 -23.33 4.69 6.04
CA LEU A 268 -22.33 5.32 6.91
C LEU A 268 -22.98 6.22 7.96
N LEU A 269 -24.00 7.01 7.59
CA LEU A 269 -24.76 7.89 8.52
C LEU A 269 -25.73 7.12 9.44
N ASN A 270 -26.10 5.89 9.09
CA ASN A 270 -27.07 5.09 9.85
C ASN A 270 -26.42 3.93 10.62
N HIS A 271 -25.11 3.95 10.76
CA HIS A 271 -24.37 2.88 11.41
C HIS A 271 -24.69 2.82 12.92
N ASN A 272 -24.97 1.62 13.43
CA ASN A 272 -25.20 1.30 14.85
C ASN A 272 -26.46 1.89 15.54
N GLY A 273 -27.39 2.51 14.84
CA GLY A 273 -28.64 3.00 15.48
C GLY A 273 -28.46 4.03 16.60
N THR A 274 -27.27 4.63 16.73
CA THR A 274 -26.91 5.59 17.80
C THR A 274 -27.51 6.98 17.59
N GLY A 275 -28.40 7.13 16.60
CA GLY A 275 -28.90 8.43 16.17
C GLY A 275 -27.88 9.23 15.35
N ILE A 276 -28.33 10.31 14.72
CA ILE A 276 -27.52 11.11 13.78
C ILE A 276 -26.25 11.67 14.45
N LEU A 277 -26.33 12.12 15.69
CA LEU A 277 -25.17 12.69 16.41
C LEU A 277 -24.09 11.64 16.70
N GLY A 278 -24.48 10.46 17.13
CA GLY A 278 -23.54 9.34 17.37
C GLY A 278 -22.88 8.88 16.07
N ALA A 279 -23.64 8.79 14.99
CA ALA A 279 -23.11 8.44 13.66
C ALA A 279 -22.10 9.50 13.17
N ILE A 280 -22.41 10.79 13.25
CA ILE A 280 -21.50 11.87 12.89
C ILE A 280 -20.20 11.80 13.71
N PHE A 281 -20.29 11.60 15.02
CA PHE A 281 -19.11 11.48 15.88
C PHE A 281 -18.22 10.30 15.45
N SER A 282 -18.81 9.12 15.22
CA SER A 282 -18.08 7.94 14.76
C SER A 282 -17.41 8.15 13.41
N ILE A 283 -18.11 8.77 12.45
CA ILE A 283 -17.56 9.11 11.13
C ILE A 283 -16.38 10.08 11.28
N VAL A 284 -16.55 11.14 12.06
CA VAL A 284 -15.47 12.11 12.29
C VAL A 284 -14.24 11.43 12.89
N MET A 285 -14.41 10.53 13.85
CA MET A 285 -13.30 9.78 14.46
C MET A 285 -12.60 8.87 13.42
N VAL A 286 -13.35 8.12 12.62
CA VAL A 286 -12.80 7.25 11.58
C VAL A 286 -12.06 8.08 10.52
N VAL A 287 -12.68 9.14 10.02
CA VAL A 287 -12.10 10.04 9.00
C VAL A 287 -10.83 10.73 9.50
N LEU A 288 -10.84 11.24 10.73
CA LEU A 288 -9.64 11.84 11.34
C LEU A 288 -8.54 10.80 11.52
N THR A 289 -8.87 9.59 11.95
CA THR A 289 -7.88 8.53 12.11
C THR A 289 -7.24 8.17 10.77
N PHE A 290 -8.02 7.97 9.71
CA PHE A 290 -7.49 7.75 8.36
C PHE A 290 -6.58 8.90 7.92
N SER A 291 -7.02 10.16 8.10
CA SER A 291 -6.24 11.33 7.70
C SER A 291 -4.93 11.43 8.47
N MET A 292 -4.92 11.11 9.77
CA MET A 292 -3.71 11.13 10.58
C MET A 292 -2.74 10.01 10.20
N VAL A 293 -3.25 8.78 10.03
CA VAL A 293 -2.42 7.65 9.60
C VAL A 293 -1.79 7.93 8.23
N ASP A 294 -2.58 8.43 7.27
CA ASP A 294 -2.10 8.78 5.93
C ASP A 294 -1.04 9.89 5.96
N LEU A 295 -1.27 10.92 6.78
CA LEU A 295 -0.33 12.01 6.96
C LEU A 295 1.01 11.53 7.50
N PHE A 296 1.01 10.67 8.52
CA PHE A 296 2.26 10.16 9.12
C PHE A 296 2.96 9.15 8.23
N ASP A 297 2.22 8.27 7.57
CA ASP A 297 2.80 7.30 6.63
C ASP A 297 3.46 8.02 5.44
N THR A 298 2.75 8.96 4.83
CA THR A 298 3.28 9.77 3.71
C THR A 298 4.55 10.53 4.11
N ILE A 299 4.57 11.19 5.28
CA ILE A 299 5.74 11.94 5.73
C ILE A 299 6.88 11.02 6.06
N GLY A 300 6.63 9.94 6.80
CA GLY A 300 7.65 8.97 7.20
C GLY A 300 8.32 8.33 6.00
N THR A 301 7.54 7.90 5.02
CA THR A 301 8.03 7.24 3.82
C THR A 301 8.72 8.22 2.87
N LEU A 302 8.14 9.40 2.63
CA LEU A 302 8.69 10.40 1.71
C LEU A 302 10.03 10.98 2.22
N ILE A 303 10.06 11.40 3.49
CA ILE A 303 11.30 11.92 4.10
C ILE A 303 12.34 10.81 4.21
N GLY A 304 11.95 9.61 4.59
CA GLY A 304 12.86 8.46 4.70
C GLY A 304 13.49 8.08 3.36
N THR A 305 12.72 8.07 2.28
CA THR A 305 13.22 7.78 0.93
C THR A 305 14.05 8.92 0.37
N ALA A 306 13.62 10.18 0.54
CA ALA A 306 14.38 11.36 0.11
C ALA A 306 15.73 11.45 0.82
N LYS A 307 15.79 11.14 2.13
CA LYS A 307 17.05 11.08 2.89
C LYS A 307 17.99 10.01 2.35
N LYS A 308 17.49 8.81 2.06
CA LYS A 308 18.30 7.73 1.46
C LYS A 308 18.77 8.05 0.04
N ALA A 309 17.98 8.82 -0.70
CA ALA A 309 18.32 9.28 -2.04
C ALA A 309 19.24 10.52 -2.07
N ASN A 310 19.64 11.05 -0.90
CA ASN A 310 20.40 12.32 -0.77
C ASN A 310 19.69 13.52 -1.43
N MET A 311 18.36 13.52 -1.43
CA MET A 311 17.52 14.59 -1.99
C MET A 311 16.98 15.54 -0.92
N LEU A 312 17.28 15.29 0.36
CA LEU A 312 16.82 16.12 1.47
C LEU A 312 17.80 17.29 1.67
N GLN A 313 17.28 18.52 1.71
CA GLN A 313 18.04 19.72 1.99
C GLN A 313 18.22 19.91 3.52
N ALA A 314 19.11 20.83 3.92
CA ALA A 314 19.38 21.09 5.33
C ALA A 314 18.16 21.64 6.12
N ASP A 315 17.24 22.28 5.41
CA ASP A 315 15.98 22.79 5.95
C ASP A 315 14.85 21.73 6.04
N GLY A 316 15.15 20.47 5.65
CA GLY A 316 14.17 19.38 5.63
C GLY A 316 13.27 19.35 4.40
N THR A 317 13.47 20.22 3.41
CA THR A 317 12.75 20.19 2.13
C THR A 317 13.41 19.22 1.15
N ILE A 318 12.63 18.73 0.19
CA ILE A 318 13.13 17.84 -0.86
C ILE A 318 13.59 18.71 -2.03
N LYS A 319 14.83 18.47 -2.49
CA LYS A 319 15.38 19.15 -3.66
C LYS A 319 14.58 18.76 -4.91
N ASN A 320 14.03 19.77 -5.57
CA ASN A 320 13.23 19.61 -6.79
C ASN A 320 14.07 19.94 -8.04
#